data_c46c8733eea1ea421afcf60ea3a97cdc
#
_entry.id   c46c8733eea1ea421afcf60ea3a97cdc
#
_cell.length_a   1.000
_cell.length_b   1.000
_cell.length_c   1.000
_cell.angle_alpha   90.00
_cell.angle_beta   90.00
_cell.angle_gamma   90.00
#
_symmetry.space_group_name_H-M   'P 1'
#
loop_
_entity.id
_entity.type
_entity.pdbx_description
1 polymer ?
#
loop_
_entity_poly.entity_id
_entity_poly.type
_entity_poly.pdbx_seq_one_letter_code
_entity_poly.pdbx_strand_id
1 'polypeptide(L)'
;MKKIIITIITSLLVATASFAQSHSNRIDFGIGALYERGLDATLAWEHETKYHNAWEYFLNGYIKWDECKSCGHVCPESFWKDYRTWGVGIAYKPCVYRGHNNYGNLRIGASAGSNTDKFVGGIHVGYEHNYSLRNGWALYWQAKCDMMLPNREDLFRTGIVIGFKIPTLKQ
;
A
#
# COMPACT_ATOMS: atom_id res chain seq x y z
N MET A 1 22.32 22.05 4.59
CA MET A 1 21.17 21.14 4.65
C MET A 1 20.27 21.21 3.41
N LYS A 2 19.77 22.37 2.96
CA LYS A 2 18.91 22.47 1.76
C LYS A 2 19.53 21.88 0.48
N LYS A 3 20.83 22.07 0.23
CA LYS A 3 21.52 21.53 -0.95
C LYS A 3 21.59 19.97 -0.93
N ILE A 4 21.78 19.36 0.23
CA ILE A 4 21.83 17.91 0.38
C ILE A 4 20.46 17.29 0.10
N ILE A 5 19.39 17.90 0.57
CA ILE A 5 18.01 17.45 0.34
C ILE A 5 17.68 17.52 -1.15
N ILE A 6 18.04 18.61 -1.83
CA ILE A 6 17.83 18.76 -3.28
C ILE A 6 18.61 17.71 -4.05
N THR A 7 19.86 17.43 -3.67
CA THR A 7 20.69 16.42 -4.33
C THR A 7 20.11 15.02 -4.15
N ILE A 8 19.58 14.70 -2.96
CA ILE A 8 18.93 13.42 -2.70
C ILE A 8 17.63 13.30 -3.52
N ILE A 9 16.82 14.35 -3.58
CA ILE A 9 15.57 14.34 -4.37
C ILE A 9 15.88 14.23 -5.86
N THR A 10 16.87 14.94 -6.39
CA THR A 10 17.27 14.85 -7.79
C THR A 10 17.88 13.49 -8.13
N SER A 11 18.69 12.91 -7.25
CA SER A 11 19.23 11.56 -7.48
C SER A 11 18.14 10.48 -7.45
N LEU A 12 17.13 10.62 -6.59
CA LEU A 12 15.96 9.74 -6.57
C LEU A 12 15.13 9.87 -7.86
N LEU A 13 14.90 11.10 -8.34
CA LEU A 13 14.17 11.35 -9.58
C LEU A 13 14.91 10.85 -10.82
N VAL A 14 16.23 10.99 -10.87
CA VAL A 14 17.05 10.48 -11.98
C VAL A 14 17.11 8.95 -11.95
N ALA A 15 17.17 8.32 -10.78
CA ALA A 15 17.11 6.87 -10.65
C ALA A 15 15.80 6.29 -11.19
N THR A 16 14.67 6.96 -10.99
CA THR A 16 13.37 6.52 -11.50
C THR A 16 13.25 6.62 -13.02
N ALA A 17 13.91 7.59 -13.65
CA ALA A 17 13.88 7.78 -15.11
C ALA A 17 14.70 6.73 -15.88
N SER A 18 15.70 6.11 -15.26
CA SER A 18 16.60 5.14 -15.92
C SER A 18 16.03 3.73 -16.04
N PHE A 19 14.88 3.44 -15.45
CA PHE A 19 14.27 2.10 -15.43
C PHE A 19 13.16 1.89 -16.46
N ALA A 20 12.93 2.84 -17.35
CA ALA A 20 11.84 2.80 -18.32
C ALA A 20 12.15 1.92 -19.55
N GLN A 21 12.28 0.61 -19.37
CA GLN A 21 12.29 -0.31 -20.49
C GLN A 21 11.42 -1.55 -20.24
N SER A 22 10.36 -1.63 -21.02
CA SER A 22 9.38 -2.72 -21.24
C SER A 22 8.47 -3.04 -20.06
N HIS A 23 7.12 -2.59 -20.15
CA HIS A 23 6.55 -2.71 -18.93
C HIS A 23 5.08 -2.53 -18.94
N SER A 24 4.43 -3.19 -18.04
CA SER A 24 3.02 -3.04 -17.81
C SER A 24 2.78 -2.07 -16.65
N ASN A 25 2.03 -1.02 -16.93
CA ASN A 25 1.44 -0.21 -15.89
C ASN A 25 0.12 -0.87 -15.49
N ARG A 26 -0.15 -0.90 -14.18
CA ARG A 26 -1.37 -1.48 -13.63
C ARG A 26 -2.01 -0.53 -12.63
N ILE A 27 -3.32 -0.61 -12.50
CA ILE A 27 -4.07 -0.01 -11.41
C ILE A 27 -4.45 -1.14 -10.47
N ASP A 28 -4.12 -0.99 -9.19
CA ASP A 28 -4.34 -1.98 -8.16
C ASP A 28 -5.44 -1.50 -7.21
N PHE A 29 -6.38 -2.40 -6.93
CA PHE A 29 -7.42 -2.20 -5.92
C PHE A 29 -7.29 -3.29 -4.87
N GLY A 30 -7.19 -2.91 -3.61
CA GLY A 30 -7.10 -3.83 -2.50
C GLY A 30 -8.03 -3.46 -1.35
N ILE A 31 -8.57 -4.47 -0.70
CA ILE A 31 -9.33 -4.35 0.54
C ILE A 31 -8.75 -5.34 1.53
N GLY A 32 -8.52 -4.88 2.75
CA GLY A 32 -7.90 -5.67 3.80
C GLY A 32 -8.63 -5.61 5.12
N ALA A 33 -8.48 -6.69 5.87
CA ALA A 33 -8.86 -6.75 7.27
C ALA A 33 -7.60 -6.79 8.13
N LEU A 34 -7.53 -5.91 9.11
CA LEU A 34 -6.40 -5.78 10.01
C LEU A 34 -6.76 -6.31 11.39
N TYR A 35 -5.76 -6.88 12.05
CA TYR A 35 -5.92 -7.51 13.37
C TYR A 35 -6.48 -6.55 14.42
N GLU A 36 -6.14 -5.27 14.32
CA GLU A 36 -6.56 -4.21 15.24
C GLU A 36 -8.02 -3.74 15.02
N ARG A 37 -8.89 -4.61 14.50
CA ARG A 37 -10.30 -4.31 14.16
C ARG A 37 -10.44 -3.16 13.16
N GLY A 38 -9.64 -3.19 12.10
CA GLY A 38 -9.64 -2.18 11.07
C GLY A 38 -9.90 -2.73 9.67
N LEU A 39 -10.50 -1.90 8.84
CA LEU A 39 -10.59 -2.09 7.39
C LEU A 39 -9.60 -1.18 6.70
N ASP A 40 -8.93 -1.74 5.73
CA ASP A 40 -7.95 -1.08 4.89
C ASP A 40 -8.41 -1.12 3.44
N ALA A 41 -8.35 0.01 2.77
CA ALA A 41 -8.61 0.10 1.34
C ALA A 41 -7.43 0.79 0.66
N THR A 42 -6.92 0.18 -0.39
CA THR A 42 -5.78 0.70 -1.15
C THR A 42 -6.16 0.83 -2.62
N LEU A 43 -5.86 2.00 -3.18
CA LEU A 43 -5.84 2.26 -4.60
C LEU A 43 -4.40 2.59 -4.98
N ALA A 44 -3.84 1.88 -5.96
CA ALA A 44 -2.48 2.13 -6.36
C ALA A 44 -2.30 2.14 -7.87
N TRP A 45 -1.25 2.83 -8.30
CA TRP A 45 -0.70 2.73 -9.63
C TRP A 45 0.66 2.05 -9.54
N GLU A 46 0.76 0.90 -10.18
CA GLU A 46 1.95 0.06 -10.20
C GLU A 46 2.65 0.17 -11.54
N HIS A 47 3.92 0.48 -11.52
CA HIS A 47 4.81 0.43 -12.66
C HIS A 47 5.73 -0.79 -12.54
N GLU A 48 5.37 -1.86 -13.25
CA GLU A 48 6.16 -3.09 -13.29
C GLU A 48 7.37 -2.94 -14.20
N THR A 49 8.54 -3.25 -13.68
CA THR A 49 9.81 -3.26 -14.40
C THR A 49 10.20 -4.69 -14.79
N LYS A 50 11.42 -4.90 -15.29
CA LYS A 50 11.91 -6.23 -15.62
C LYS A 50 11.83 -7.17 -14.41
N TYR A 51 11.51 -8.43 -14.69
CA TYR A 51 11.53 -9.51 -13.70
C TYR A 51 10.46 -9.37 -12.59
N HIS A 52 9.34 -8.74 -12.87
CA HIS A 52 8.25 -8.51 -11.91
C HIS A 52 8.64 -7.65 -10.69
N ASN A 53 9.74 -6.91 -10.77
CA ASN A 53 9.98 -5.84 -9.81
C ASN A 53 9.03 -4.69 -10.15
N ALA A 54 8.54 -3.97 -9.16
CA ALA A 54 7.62 -2.87 -9.40
C ALA A 54 7.85 -1.68 -8.47
N TRP A 55 7.46 -0.51 -8.97
CA TRP A 55 7.24 0.67 -8.17
C TRP A 55 5.74 0.90 -8.05
N GLU A 56 5.28 1.15 -6.85
CA GLU A 56 3.88 1.38 -6.53
C GLU A 56 3.71 2.76 -5.93
N TYR A 57 2.77 3.53 -6.48
CA TYR A 57 2.29 4.78 -5.91
C TYR A 57 0.89 4.52 -5.40
N PHE A 58 0.64 4.70 -4.12
CA PHE A 58 -0.61 4.27 -3.52
C PHE A 58 -1.29 5.37 -2.71
N LEU A 59 -2.61 5.31 -2.72
CA LEU A 59 -3.51 5.98 -1.80
C LEU A 59 -4.08 4.90 -0.88
N ASN A 60 -3.96 5.09 0.41
CA ASN A 60 -4.46 4.17 1.41
C ASN A 60 -5.47 4.88 2.31
N GLY A 61 -6.58 4.22 2.55
CA GLY A 61 -7.59 4.61 3.51
C GLY A 61 -7.75 3.52 4.56
N TYR A 62 -7.73 3.89 5.82
CA TYR A 62 -7.89 2.98 6.94
C TYR A 62 -8.97 3.49 7.89
N ILE A 63 -9.85 2.61 8.29
CA ILE A 63 -10.92 2.86 9.24
C ILE A 63 -10.83 1.81 10.33
N LYS A 64 -10.72 2.24 11.58
CA LYS A 64 -10.78 1.39 12.75
C LYS A 64 -12.12 1.61 13.46
N TRP A 65 -12.71 0.53 13.94
CA TRP A 65 -13.92 0.60 14.75
C TRP A 65 -13.66 0.06 16.15
N ASP A 66 -14.27 0.72 17.12
CA ASP A 66 -14.25 0.30 18.51
C ASP A 66 -15.66 -0.06 18.98
N GLU A 67 -15.76 -0.78 20.08
CA GLU A 67 -17.05 -1.07 20.69
C GLU A 67 -17.61 0.20 21.30
N CYS A 68 -18.89 0.47 21.04
CA CYS A 68 -19.58 1.62 21.64
C CYS A 68 -19.60 1.47 23.17
N LYS A 69 -19.10 2.47 23.88
CA LYS A 69 -19.03 2.46 25.35
C LYS A 69 -20.40 2.35 26.02
N SER A 70 -21.47 2.70 25.33
CA SER A 70 -22.84 2.69 25.84
C SER A 70 -23.60 1.39 25.60
N CYS A 71 -23.33 0.67 24.51
CA CYS A 71 -24.05 -0.55 24.15
C CYS A 71 -23.19 -1.80 24.07
N GLY A 72 -21.86 -1.68 24.15
CA GLY A 72 -20.92 -2.80 24.09
C GLY A 72 -20.82 -3.50 22.73
N HIS A 73 -21.43 -2.92 21.69
CA HIS A 73 -21.45 -3.47 20.34
C HIS A 73 -20.92 -2.45 19.34
N VAL A 74 -20.43 -2.93 18.19
CA VAL A 74 -20.08 -2.08 17.07
C VAL A 74 -21.38 -1.55 16.46
N CYS A 75 -21.64 -0.26 16.59
CA CYS A 75 -22.80 0.40 16.02
C CYS A 75 -22.38 1.32 14.86
N PRO A 76 -23.30 1.69 13.95
CA PRO A 76 -22.98 2.56 12.82
C PRO A 76 -22.35 3.88 13.25
N GLU A 77 -22.69 4.38 14.41
CA GLU A 77 -22.14 5.63 14.94
C GLU A 77 -20.67 5.48 15.36
N SER A 78 -20.29 4.35 16.01
CA SER A 78 -18.90 4.08 16.34
C SER A 78 -18.06 3.83 15.11
N PHE A 79 -18.61 3.12 14.10
CA PHE A 79 -17.93 2.85 12.85
C PHE A 79 -17.49 4.11 12.09
N TRP A 80 -18.30 5.18 12.14
CA TRP A 80 -18.02 6.40 11.39
C TRP A 80 -17.32 7.49 12.21
N LYS A 81 -17.35 7.43 13.53
CA LYS A 81 -16.76 8.45 14.41
C LYS A 81 -15.36 8.09 14.91
N ASP A 82 -15.00 6.80 14.86
CA ASP A 82 -13.71 6.35 15.38
C ASP A 82 -12.57 6.65 14.40
N TYR A 83 -11.42 6.17 14.71
CA TYR A 83 -10.15 6.51 14.07
C TYR A 83 -10.13 6.24 12.56
N ARG A 84 -9.86 7.27 11.78
CA ARG A 84 -9.68 7.23 10.33
C ARG A 84 -8.32 7.76 9.97
N THR A 85 -7.68 7.10 9.01
CA THR A 85 -6.43 7.59 8.45
C THR A 85 -6.50 7.48 6.95
N TRP A 86 -5.96 8.47 6.28
CA TRP A 86 -5.69 8.40 4.86
C TRP A 86 -4.24 8.80 4.61
N GLY A 87 -3.64 8.26 3.58
CA GLY A 87 -2.26 8.57 3.25
C GLY A 87 -1.95 8.27 1.79
N VAL A 88 -0.99 8.99 1.28
CA VAL A 88 -0.38 8.73 -0.03
C VAL A 88 1.04 8.26 0.17
N GLY A 89 1.50 7.34 -0.64
CA GLY A 89 2.82 6.76 -0.45
C GLY A 89 3.43 6.18 -1.71
N ILE A 90 4.64 5.73 -1.54
CA ILE A 90 5.41 5.02 -2.55
C ILE A 90 5.97 3.75 -1.94
N ALA A 91 5.97 2.67 -2.71
CA ALA A 91 6.59 1.41 -2.32
C ALA A 91 7.41 0.83 -3.48
N TYR A 92 8.49 0.17 -3.12
CA TYR A 92 9.25 -0.69 -4.01
C TYR A 92 8.92 -2.15 -3.74
N LYS A 93 8.69 -2.91 -4.80
CA LYS A 93 8.27 -4.30 -4.76
C LYS A 93 9.28 -5.19 -5.49
N PRO A 94 10.40 -5.57 -4.87
CA PRO A 94 11.32 -6.55 -5.45
C PRO A 94 10.66 -7.93 -5.52
N CYS A 95 10.79 -8.58 -6.67
CA CYS A 95 10.28 -9.92 -6.89
C CYS A 95 11.23 -10.95 -6.25
N VAL A 96 10.71 -11.72 -5.30
CA VAL A 96 11.45 -12.75 -4.56
C VAL A 96 11.08 -14.16 -4.95
N TYR A 97 9.94 -14.34 -5.61
CA TYR A 97 9.49 -15.64 -6.09
C TYR A 97 8.88 -15.52 -7.49
N ARG A 98 9.19 -16.49 -8.36
CA ARG A 98 8.65 -16.56 -9.73
C ARG A 98 8.22 -17.98 -10.04
N GLY A 99 6.94 -18.14 -10.34
CA GLY A 99 6.35 -19.35 -10.88
C GLY A 99 5.89 -19.14 -12.32
N HIS A 100 5.18 -20.11 -12.88
CA HIS A 100 4.69 -20.07 -14.27
C HIS A 100 3.58 -19.01 -14.46
N ASN A 101 2.60 -19.00 -13.54
CA ASN A 101 1.46 -18.07 -13.58
C ASN A 101 1.33 -17.25 -12.31
N ASN A 102 2.34 -17.25 -11.45
CA ASN A 102 2.34 -16.52 -10.19
C ASN A 102 3.72 -15.98 -9.85
N TYR A 103 3.76 -14.93 -9.07
CA TYR A 103 5.00 -14.34 -8.58
C TYR A 103 4.76 -13.69 -7.21
N GLY A 104 5.81 -13.60 -6.43
CA GLY A 104 5.77 -12.99 -5.11
C GLY A 104 6.73 -11.83 -4.98
N ASN A 105 6.26 -10.74 -4.39
CA ASN A 105 7.01 -9.53 -4.15
C ASN A 105 7.11 -9.24 -2.65
N LEU A 106 8.27 -8.81 -2.19
CA LEU A 106 8.33 -8.05 -0.96
C LEU A 106 7.85 -6.63 -1.25
N ARG A 107 7.09 -6.04 -0.35
CA ARG A 107 6.65 -4.65 -0.45
C ARG A 107 7.31 -3.85 0.66
N ILE A 108 8.06 -2.82 0.29
CA ILE A 108 8.74 -1.91 1.22
C ILE A 108 8.41 -0.50 0.79
N GLY A 109 7.81 0.28 1.67
CA GLY A 109 7.32 1.60 1.30
C GLY A 109 7.22 2.57 2.46
N ALA A 110 6.88 3.80 2.11
CA ALA A 110 6.59 4.85 3.06
C ALA A 110 5.40 5.68 2.57
N SER A 111 4.67 6.23 3.52
CA SER A 111 3.54 7.12 3.25
C SER A 111 3.52 8.33 4.16
N ALA A 112 2.76 9.30 3.72
CA ALA A 112 2.43 10.50 4.49
C ALA A 112 0.93 10.78 4.34
N GLY A 113 0.31 11.20 5.42
CA GLY A 113 -1.13 11.42 5.43
C GLY A 113 -1.62 12.09 6.70
N SER A 114 -2.87 11.85 7.03
CA SER A 114 -3.50 12.44 8.21
C SER A 114 -4.51 11.47 8.82
N ASN A 115 -4.68 11.58 10.13
CA ASN A 115 -5.74 10.90 10.86
C ASN A 115 -6.94 11.83 11.18
N THR A 116 -7.19 12.82 10.32
CA THR A 116 -8.12 13.93 10.48
C THR A 116 -7.64 15.07 11.36
N ASP A 117 -6.87 14.79 12.42
CA ASP A 117 -6.42 15.81 13.37
C ASP A 117 -4.93 16.16 13.24
N LYS A 118 -4.12 15.15 12.91
CA LYS A 118 -2.65 15.26 12.91
C LYS A 118 -2.05 14.65 11.65
N PHE A 119 -0.88 15.15 11.29
CA PHE A 119 -0.05 14.51 10.28
C PHE A 119 0.46 13.16 10.78
N VAL A 120 0.40 12.15 9.92
CA VAL A 120 0.85 10.79 10.20
C VAL A 120 1.77 10.32 9.08
N GLY A 121 2.95 9.84 9.43
CA GLY A 121 3.84 9.14 8.52
C GLY A 121 3.74 7.63 8.71
N GLY A 122 3.93 6.87 7.65
CA GLY A 122 3.89 5.40 7.72
C GLY A 122 5.09 4.76 7.04
N ILE A 123 5.55 3.65 7.61
CA ILE A 123 6.48 2.71 6.98
C ILE A 123 5.71 1.42 6.73
N HIS A 124 5.78 0.91 5.52
CA HIS A 124 5.02 -0.24 5.06
C HIS A 124 5.96 -1.38 4.69
N VAL A 125 5.73 -2.55 5.28
CA VAL A 125 6.45 -3.78 4.93
C VAL A 125 5.42 -4.88 4.72
N GLY A 126 5.61 -5.69 3.68
CA GLY A 126 4.70 -6.78 3.41
C GLY A 126 5.24 -7.77 2.39
N TYR A 127 4.50 -8.84 2.23
CA TYR A 127 4.68 -9.81 1.16
C TYR A 127 3.40 -9.89 0.34
N GLU A 128 3.51 -9.74 -0.95
CA GLU A 128 2.41 -9.79 -1.91
C GLU A 128 2.60 -10.98 -2.83
N HIS A 129 1.57 -11.80 -2.99
CA HIS A 129 1.56 -12.92 -3.92
C HIS A 129 0.53 -12.68 -5.02
N ASN A 130 0.99 -12.72 -6.26
CA ASN A 130 0.21 -12.38 -7.44
C ASN A 130 -0.06 -13.61 -8.28
N TYR A 131 -1.29 -13.75 -8.77
CA TYR A 131 -1.73 -14.77 -9.72
C TYR A 131 -2.10 -14.08 -11.03
N SER A 132 -1.29 -14.31 -12.06
CA SER A 132 -1.51 -13.75 -13.39
C SER A 132 -2.71 -14.44 -14.06
N LEU A 133 -3.65 -13.63 -14.51
CA LEU A 133 -4.82 -14.04 -15.26
C LEU A 133 -4.63 -13.74 -16.75
N ARG A 134 -5.59 -14.22 -17.57
CA ARG A 134 -5.64 -13.84 -18.98
C ARG A 134 -5.80 -12.32 -19.12
N ASN A 135 -5.34 -11.78 -20.25
CA ASN A 135 -5.42 -10.34 -20.59
C ASN A 135 -4.60 -9.39 -19.69
N GLY A 136 -3.61 -9.91 -18.95
CA GLY A 136 -2.73 -9.09 -18.11
C GLY A 136 -3.30 -8.70 -16.75
N TRP A 137 -4.53 -9.11 -16.42
CA TRP A 137 -5.08 -8.95 -15.09
C TRP A 137 -4.32 -9.83 -14.09
N ALA A 138 -4.33 -9.45 -12.83
CA ALA A 138 -3.85 -10.30 -11.76
C ALA A 138 -4.74 -10.19 -10.52
N LEU A 139 -4.88 -11.30 -9.81
CA LEU A 139 -5.38 -11.32 -8.44
C LEU A 139 -4.20 -11.36 -7.49
N TYR A 140 -4.32 -10.73 -6.34
CA TYR A 140 -3.27 -10.80 -5.34
C TYR A 140 -3.83 -10.90 -3.93
N TRP A 141 -3.02 -11.47 -3.06
CA TRP A 141 -3.15 -11.30 -1.62
C TRP A 141 -1.84 -10.76 -1.07
N GLN A 142 -1.93 -10.00 -0.01
CA GLN A 142 -0.80 -9.35 0.63
C GLN A 142 -0.90 -9.51 2.15
N ALA A 143 0.14 -10.04 2.77
CA ALA A 143 0.35 -9.92 4.21
C ALA A 143 1.17 -8.64 4.45
N LYS A 144 0.67 -7.75 5.28
CA LYS A 144 1.32 -6.45 5.53
C LYS A 144 1.44 -6.15 7.02
N CYS A 145 2.47 -5.38 7.33
CA CYS A 145 2.67 -4.76 8.64
C CYS A 145 3.08 -3.31 8.39
N ASP A 146 2.25 -2.41 8.82
CA ASP A 146 2.48 -0.97 8.70
C ASP A 146 2.83 -0.40 10.07
N MET A 147 3.85 0.46 10.13
CA MET A 147 4.21 1.21 11.33
C MET A 147 3.84 2.68 11.12
N MET A 148 2.96 3.22 11.94
CA MET A 148 2.41 4.57 11.82
C MET A 148 2.97 5.50 12.91
N LEU A 149 3.54 6.61 12.50
CA LEU A 149 4.19 7.60 13.39
C LEU A 149 3.55 8.99 13.18
N PRO A 150 3.33 9.78 14.21
CA PRO A 150 3.61 9.60 15.64
C PRO A 150 2.41 9.04 16.43
N ASN A 151 1.79 7.95 16.01
CA ASN A 151 0.58 7.46 16.62
C ASN A 151 0.87 6.40 17.68
N ARG A 152 0.62 6.68 18.95
CA ARG A 152 0.84 5.74 20.05
C ARG A 152 -0.27 4.69 20.18
N GLU A 153 -1.49 5.02 19.74
CA GLU A 153 -2.66 4.15 19.92
C GLU A 153 -2.76 3.08 18.82
N ASP A 154 -2.09 3.31 17.68
CA ASP A 154 -2.19 2.47 16.50
C ASP A 154 -0.84 2.43 15.76
N LEU A 155 0.20 2.09 16.53
CA LEU A 155 1.58 2.10 16.02
C LEU A 155 1.80 1.04 14.95
N PHE A 156 1.25 -0.15 15.12
CA PHE A 156 1.39 -1.26 14.19
C PHE A 156 0.02 -1.66 13.65
N ARG A 157 -0.06 -1.88 12.34
CA ARG A 157 -1.24 -2.35 11.62
C ARG A 157 -0.85 -3.59 10.84
N THR A 158 -1.28 -4.75 11.32
CA THR A 158 -0.94 -6.02 10.71
C THR A 158 -2.19 -6.70 10.19
N GLY A 159 -2.13 -7.22 8.97
CA GLY A 159 -3.28 -7.91 8.39
C GLY A 159 -3.07 -8.44 6.99
N ILE A 160 -4.18 -8.84 6.40
CA ILE A 160 -4.22 -9.41 5.06
C ILE A 160 -5.08 -8.51 4.17
N VAL A 161 -4.56 -8.21 3.00
CA VAL A 161 -5.25 -7.51 1.92
C VAL A 161 -5.44 -8.48 0.76
N ILE A 162 -6.59 -8.44 0.12
CA ILE A 162 -6.85 -9.10 -1.15
C ILE A 162 -7.24 -8.05 -2.18
N GLY A 163 -6.90 -8.29 -3.42
CA GLY A 163 -7.19 -7.33 -4.46
C GLY A 163 -6.95 -7.84 -5.87
N PHE A 164 -7.11 -6.94 -6.80
CA PHE A 164 -6.91 -7.22 -8.20
C PHE A 164 -6.16 -6.06 -8.88
N LYS A 165 -5.43 -6.41 -9.93
CA LYS A 165 -4.64 -5.50 -10.75
C LYS A 165 -5.19 -5.48 -12.16
N ILE A 166 -5.42 -4.29 -12.68
CA ILE A 166 -5.94 -4.05 -14.03
C ILE A 166 -4.81 -3.44 -14.87
N PRO A 167 -4.44 -4.02 -16.00
CA PRO A 167 -3.45 -3.42 -16.87
C PRO A 167 -4.01 -2.10 -17.45
N THR A 168 -3.27 -1.04 -17.29
CA THR A 168 -3.51 0.20 -18.02
C THR A 168 -2.82 0.08 -19.37
N LEU A 169 -3.55 0.33 -20.43
CA LEU A 169 -3.19 0.29 -21.85
C LEU A 169 -1.73 -0.06 -22.18
N LYS A 170 -1.54 -1.13 -22.97
CA LYS A 170 -0.27 -1.39 -23.66
C LYS A 170 0.10 -0.18 -24.51
N GLN A 171 1.18 0.47 -24.19
CA GLN A 171 1.94 1.22 -25.18
C GLN A 171 2.73 0.28 -26.07
#